data_22fa17215f064c9123cc274a3dfab61f
#
_entry.id   22fa17215f064c9123cc274a3dfab61f
#
_cell.length_a   1.000
_cell.length_b   1.000
_cell.length_c   1.000
_cell.angle_alpha   90.00
_cell.angle_beta   90.00
_cell.angle_gamma   90.00
#
_symmetry.space_group_name_H-M   'P 1'
#
loop_
_entity.id
_entity.type
_entity.pdbx_description
1 polymer ?
#
loop_
_entity_poly.entity_id
_entity_poly.type
_entity_poly.pdbx_seq_one_letter_code
_entity_poly.pdbx_strand_id
1 'polypeptide(L)'
;MIFCKLLFLCFFLALGVEAAPAAELDQLARENNLLKSEHQFAKTPHVYVLFDVVEKKIFIKVRGTVLKELPITSLKIWGAPISVKPMTLLKKDAFIEPGRKEIKPAKEGEETTSELQALQVGDMPARYRLSLDGNIWLYVRPRAEGTLSTLLNTLSSLKSYVIIKPMGTLWHALRGESFTEVVIYLSENDARSLYWAFQEGYGCVIWSE
;
A
#
# COMPACT_ATOMS: atom_id res chain seq x y z
N MET A 1 -7.49 5.59 60.68
CA MET A 1 -8.13 5.24 59.37
C MET A 1 -7.98 6.32 58.28
N ILE A 2 -7.80 7.57 58.63
CA ILE A 2 -7.68 8.71 57.67
C ILE A 2 -6.26 8.75 57.02
N PHE A 3 -5.19 8.42 57.78
CA PHE A 3 -3.81 8.42 57.32
C PHE A 3 -3.55 7.39 56.21
N CYS A 4 -4.17 6.23 56.26
CA CYS A 4 -4.00 5.16 55.24
C CYS A 4 -4.66 5.50 53.91
N LYS A 5 -5.78 6.26 53.92
CA LYS A 5 -6.44 6.73 52.68
C LYS A 5 -5.67 7.84 52.00
N LEU A 6 -4.97 8.68 52.76
CA LEU A 6 -4.13 9.76 52.18
C LEU A 6 -2.91 9.19 51.50
N LEU A 7 -2.29 8.15 52.08
CA LEU A 7 -1.11 7.49 51.51
C LEU A 7 -1.44 6.74 50.20
N PHE A 8 -2.68 6.16 50.11
CA PHE A 8 -3.16 5.46 48.90
C PHE A 8 -3.49 6.43 47.76
N LEU A 9 -3.97 7.63 48.11
CA LEU A 9 -4.26 8.70 47.14
C LEU A 9 -3.00 9.28 46.53
N CYS A 10 -1.92 9.45 47.30
CA CYS A 10 -0.62 9.94 46.82
C CYS A 10 0.08 8.89 45.92
N PHE A 11 -0.11 7.59 46.17
CA PHE A 11 0.48 6.54 45.34
C PHE A 11 -0.19 6.43 43.95
N PHE A 12 -1.50 6.75 43.84
CA PHE A 12 -2.20 6.75 42.56
C PHE A 12 -1.89 7.98 41.69
N LEU A 13 -1.49 9.10 42.28
CA LEU A 13 -1.10 10.32 41.55
C LEU A 13 0.31 10.24 40.93
N ALA A 14 1.17 9.34 41.40
CA ALA A 14 2.55 9.19 40.93
C ALA A 14 2.68 8.30 39.67
N LEU A 15 1.61 7.55 39.27
CA LEU A 15 1.63 6.61 38.15
C LEU A 15 1.16 7.19 36.81
N GLY A 16 0.84 8.48 36.74
CA GLY A 16 0.14 9.08 35.59
C GLY A 16 0.96 9.93 34.62
N VAL A 17 2.29 10.10 34.78
CA VAL A 17 2.96 11.21 34.08
C VAL A 17 4.05 10.82 33.07
N GLU A 18 4.42 9.56 32.88
CA GLU A 18 5.61 9.22 32.09
C GLU A 18 5.37 8.68 30.66
N ALA A 19 4.16 8.46 30.22
CA ALA A 19 3.91 7.87 28.87
C ALA A 19 3.87 8.91 27.73
N ALA A 20 3.58 10.18 28.03
CA ALA A 20 3.42 11.21 27.01
C ALA A 20 4.72 11.56 26.25
N PRO A 21 5.89 11.72 26.88
CA PRO A 21 7.10 12.13 26.16
C PRO A 21 7.67 11.04 25.24
N ALA A 22 7.51 9.77 25.59
CA ALA A 22 7.99 8.67 24.77
C ALA A 22 7.17 8.51 23.46
N ALA A 23 5.86 8.68 23.52
CA ALA A 23 4.99 8.60 22.35
C ALA A 23 5.24 9.77 21.37
N GLU A 24 5.48 10.98 21.90
CA GLU A 24 5.79 12.15 21.07
C GLU A 24 7.14 12.01 20.36
N LEU A 25 8.17 11.49 21.05
CA LEU A 25 9.47 11.20 20.44
C LEU A 25 9.37 10.15 19.34
N ASP A 26 8.56 9.14 19.53
CA ASP A 26 8.34 8.08 18.54
C ASP A 26 7.61 8.62 17.30
N GLN A 27 6.63 9.49 17.47
CA GLN A 27 5.95 10.16 16.38
C GLN A 27 6.92 11.05 15.59
N LEU A 28 7.70 11.90 16.26
CA LEU A 28 8.70 12.76 15.62
C LEU A 28 9.76 11.94 14.86
N ALA A 29 10.16 10.79 15.41
CA ALA A 29 11.09 9.89 14.73
C ALA A 29 10.50 9.33 13.45
N ARG A 30 9.22 8.93 13.46
CA ARG A 30 8.50 8.45 12.26
C ARG A 30 8.35 9.55 11.20
N GLU A 31 7.93 10.75 11.60
CA GLU A 31 7.84 11.90 10.70
C GLU A 31 9.19 12.24 10.06
N ASN A 32 10.27 12.24 10.85
CA ASN A 32 11.62 12.45 10.33
C ASN A 32 12.01 11.36 9.31
N ASN A 33 11.67 10.10 9.56
CA ASN A 33 11.93 9.00 8.64
C ASN A 33 11.13 9.13 7.35
N LEU A 34 9.87 9.60 7.43
CA LEU A 34 9.06 9.91 6.26
C LEU A 34 9.73 11.00 5.41
N LEU A 35 10.07 12.14 6.04
CA LEU A 35 10.71 13.27 5.34
C LEU A 35 12.04 12.88 4.72
N LYS A 36 12.86 12.09 5.40
CA LYS A 36 14.12 11.56 4.86
C LYS A 36 13.88 10.66 3.65
N SER A 37 12.88 9.79 3.72
CA SER A 37 12.53 8.88 2.62
C SER A 37 12.03 9.67 1.41
N GLU A 38 11.13 10.62 1.61
CA GLU A 38 10.66 11.50 0.55
C GLU A 38 11.80 12.32 -0.07
N HIS A 39 12.68 12.88 0.76
CA HIS A 39 13.83 13.63 0.27
C HIS A 39 14.77 12.75 -0.57
N GLN A 40 14.97 11.49 -0.17
CA GLN A 40 15.77 10.54 -0.93
C GLN A 40 15.16 10.29 -2.32
N PHE A 41 13.86 10.05 -2.41
CA PHE A 41 13.16 9.82 -3.68
C PHE A 41 13.09 11.08 -4.55
N ALA A 42 12.91 12.25 -3.94
CA ALA A 42 12.84 13.52 -4.65
C ALA A 42 14.12 13.92 -5.39
N LYS A 43 15.28 13.35 -5.00
CA LYS A 43 16.57 13.56 -5.71
C LYS A 43 16.61 12.92 -7.08
N THR A 44 15.78 11.92 -7.31
CA THR A 44 15.72 11.21 -8.59
C THR A 44 14.55 11.70 -9.44
N PRO A 45 14.64 11.66 -10.78
CA PRO A 45 13.54 12.05 -11.66
C PRO A 45 12.49 10.94 -11.80
N HIS A 46 12.56 9.90 -10.99
CA HIS A 46 11.61 8.79 -11.03
C HIS A 46 10.35 9.09 -10.23
N VAL A 47 9.26 8.47 -10.64
CA VAL A 47 8.02 8.44 -9.88
C VAL A 47 8.23 7.63 -8.61
N TYR A 48 7.67 8.09 -7.52
CA TYR A 48 7.56 7.32 -6.28
C TYR A 48 6.16 7.47 -5.69
N VAL A 49 5.80 6.55 -4.81
CA VAL A 49 4.45 6.49 -4.25
C VAL A 49 4.51 6.60 -2.73
N LEU A 50 3.73 7.52 -2.17
CA LEU A 50 3.47 7.61 -0.75
C LEU A 50 2.09 7.01 -0.46
N PHE A 51 2.06 5.94 0.31
CA PHE A 51 0.83 5.35 0.85
C PHE A 51 0.56 5.95 2.23
N ASP A 52 -0.32 6.90 2.31
CA ASP A 52 -0.77 7.48 3.57
C ASP A 52 -1.96 6.68 4.10
N VAL A 53 -1.67 5.83 5.08
CA VAL A 53 -2.66 4.95 5.71
C VAL A 53 -3.54 5.74 6.68
N VAL A 54 -2.99 6.79 7.28
CA VAL A 54 -3.67 7.63 8.27
C VAL A 54 -4.76 8.47 7.61
N GLU A 55 -4.38 9.22 6.57
CA GLU A 55 -5.33 10.04 5.80
C GLU A 55 -6.13 9.24 4.76
N LYS A 56 -5.80 7.95 4.57
CA LYS A 56 -6.40 7.08 3.55
C LYS A 56 -6.25 7.64 2.14
N LYS A 57 -5.04 8.03 1.79
CA LYS A 57 -4.69 8.57 0.49
C LYS A 57 -3.43 7.92 -0.06
N ILE A 58 -3.32 7.88 -1.37
CA ILE A 58 -2.10 7.50 -2.06
C ILE A 58 -1.68 8.67 -2.91
N PHE A 59 -0.44 9.09 -2.75
CA PHE A 59 0.14 10.18 -3.54
C PHE A 59 1.15 9.59 -4.53
N ILE A 60 0.93 9.85 -5.80
CA ILE A 60 1.91 9.61 -6.86
C ILE A 60 2.71 10.89 -7.01
N LYS A 61 4.00 10.80 -6.76
CA LYS A 61 4.90 11.97 -6.69
C LYS A 61 6.09 11.82 -7.63
N VAL A 62 6.63 12.95 -8.08
CA VAL A 62 7.91 13.06 -8.78
C VAL A 62 8.65 14.29 -8.27
N ARG A 63 9.90 14.16 -7.90
CA ARG A 63 10.74 15.26 -7.36
C ARG A 63 10.06 16.06 -6.23
N GLY A 64 9.30 15.38 -5.37
CA GLY A 64 8.56 16.02 -4.28
C GLY A 64 7.20 16.60 -4.66
N THR A 65 6.89 16.73 -5.97
CA THR A 65 5.62 17.27 -6.44
C THR A 65 4.58 16.18 -6.58
N VAL A 66 3.37 16.41 -6.07
CA VAL A 66 2.23 15.51 -6.22
C VAL A 66 1.70 15.60 -7.65
N LEU A 67 1.73 14.48 -8.38
CA LEU A 67 1.15 14.36 -9.71
C LEU A 67 -0.32 13.98 -9.65
N LYS A 68 -0.64 13.05 -8.73
CA LYS A 68 -2.01 12.55 -8.56
C LYS A 68 -2.22 12.10 -7.12
N GLU A 69 -3.40 12.39 -6.61
CA GLU A 69 -3.92 11.90 -5.33
C GLU A 69 -5.02 10.87 -5.60
N LEU A 70 -4.94 9.72 -4.92
CA LEU A 70 -5.89 8.62 -5.07
C LEU A 70 -6.51 8.34 -3.69
N PRO A 71 -7.81 8.58 -3.52
CA PRO A 71 -8.48 8.31 -2.24
C PRO A 71 -8.64 6.81 -2.00
N ILE A 72 -8.27 6.36 -0.80
CA ILE A 72 -8.48 4.99 -0.35
C ILE A 72 -9.89 4.87 0.24
N THR A 73 -10.72 4.06 -0.40
CA THR A 73 -12.09 3.83 0.09
C THR A 73 -12.13 2.99 1.36
N SER A 74 -11.28 1.97 1.42
CA SER A 74 -11.16 1.08 2.58
C SER A 74 -9.77 0.47 2.62
N LEU A 75 -9.31 0.20 3.84
CA LEU A 75 -7.98 -0.35 4.11
C LEU A 75 -8.09 -1.45 5.16
N LYS A 76 -7.31 -2.52 4.98
CA LYS A 76 -7.14 -3.58 5.98
C LYS A 76 -5.66 -3.94 6.05
N ILE A 77 -5.12 -3.98 7.26
CA ILE A 77 -3.73 -4.38 7.51
C ILE A 77 -3.73 -5.65 8.34
N TRP A 78 -2.84 -6.55 8.01
CA TRP A 78 -2.64 -7.82 8.70
C TRP A 78 -1.15 -8.14 8.78
N GLY A 79 -0.67 -8.59 9.92
CA GLY A 79 0.73 -9.00 10.14
C GLY A 79 1.49 -8.07 11.06
N ALA A 80 2.79 -7.90 10.81
CA ALA A 80 3.66 -7.06 11.61
C ALA A 80 3.40 -5.55 11.39
N PRO A 81 3.70 -4.69 12.39
CA PRO A 81 3.66 -3.26 12.20
C PRO A 81 4.56 -2.80 11.05
N ILE A 82 4.09 -1.81 10.31
CA ILE A 82 4.83 -1.26 9.16
C ILE A 82 5.79 -0.19 9.65
N SER A 83 7.09 -0.40 9.43
CA SER A 83 8.09 0.62 9.71
C SER A 83 8.14 1.66 8.61
N VAL A 84 8.18 2.93 8.97
CA VAL A 84 8.33 4.05 8.02
C VAL A 84 9.77 4.08 7.52
N LYS A 85 9.99 3.56 6.31
CA LYS A 85 11.29 3.50 5.63
C LYS A 85 11.11 3.52 4.12
N PRO A 86 12.15 3.91 3.36
CA PRO A 86 12.10 3.78 1.92
C PRO A 86 12.03 2.30 1.53
N MET A 87 11.13 1.98 0.62
CA MET A 87 10.91 0.65 0.08
C MET A 87 10.90 0.70 -1.43
N THR A 88 11.11 -0.45 -2.05
CA THR A 88 11.11 -0.60 -3.51
C THR A 88 10.06 -1.61 -3.94
N LEU A 89 9.37 -1.33 -5.03
CA LEU A 89 8.46 -2.29 -5.67
C LEU A 89 9.29 -3.36 -6.38
N LEU A 90 9.21 -4.59 -5.90
CA LEU A 90 9.94 -5.73 -6.46
C LEU A 90 9.18 -6.36 -7.62
N LYS A 91 7.86 -6.53 -7.47
CA LYS A 91 7.04 -7.24 -8.46
C LYS A 91 5.59 -6.77 -8.45
N LYS A 92 4.99 -6.76 -9.65
CA LYS A 92 3.56 -6.59 -9.86
C LYS A 92 2.95 -7.89 -10.38
N ASP A 93 2.05 -8.49 -9.63
CA ASP A 93 1.31 -9.67 -10.05
C ASP A 93 -0.14 -9.29 -10.31
N ALA A 94 -0.56 -9.29 -11.55
CA ALA A 94 -1.95 -9.10 -11.95
C ALA A 94 -2.60 -10.42 -12.33
N PHE A 95 -3.89 -10.58 -12.04
CA PHE A 95 -4.63 -11.77 -12.44
C PHE A 95 -4.83 -11.83 -13.97
N ILE A 96 -4.93 -10.66 -14.60
CA ILE A 96 -5.00 -10.48 -16.05
C ILE A 96 -3.91 -9.48 -16.39
N GLU A 97 -2.88 -9.93 -17.08
CA GLU A 97 -1.82 -9.04 -17.55
C GLU A 97 -2.33 -8.21 -18.73
N PRO A 98 -1.96 -6.91 -18.78
CA PRO A 98 -2.31 -6.09 -19.92
C PRO A 98 -1.65 -6.69 -21.17
N GLY A 99 -2.48 -7.08 -22.14
CA GLY A 99 -2.00 -7.66 -23.39
C GLY A 99 -1.18 -6.63 -24.18
N ARG A 100 0.15 -6.74 -24.13
CA ARG A 100 1.00 -6.02 -25.08
C ARG A 100 0.80 -6.64 -26.46
N LYS A 101 0.06 -5.97 -27.34
CA LYS A 101 0.12 -6.29 -28.76
C LYS A 101 1.51 -5.92 -29.24
N GLU A 102 2.30 -6.93 -29.60
CA GLU A 102 3.58 -6.73 -30.27
C GLU A 102 3.33 -6.00 -31.59
N ILE A 103 3.82 -4.77 -31.69
CA ILE A 103 3.75 -4.02 -32.95
C ILE A 103 4.76 -4.66 -33.89
N LYS A 104 4.28 -5.52 -34.77
CA LYS A 104 5.13 -6.02 -35.85
C LYS A 104 5.36 -4.88 -36.84
N PRO A 105 6.63 -4.60 -37.24
CA PRO A 105 6.90 -3.58 -38.24
C PRO A 105 6.12 -3.94 -39.50
N ALA A 106 5.44 -2.95 -40.07
CA ALA A 106 4.71 -3.12 -41.32
C ALA A 106 5.69 -3.54 -42.43
N LYS A 107 5.33 -4.54 -43.21
CA LYS A 107 6.10 -4.85 -44.41
C LYS A 107 5.90 -3.73 -45.41
N GLU A 108 7.02 -3.30 -46.06
CA GLU A 108 6.94 -2.27 -47.08
C GLU A 108 5.86 -2.61 -48.14
N GLY A 109 4.84 -1.75 -48.25
CA GLY A 109 3.79 -1.88 -49.28
C GLY A 109 2.37 -2.03 -48.75
N GLU A 110 2.13 -2.23 -47.45
CA GLU A 110 0.78 -2.19 -46.89
C GLU A 110 0.54 -0.83 -46.24
N GLU A 111 -0.43 -0.06 -46.77
CA GLU A 111 -0.99 1.11 -46.07
C GLU A 111 -1.61 0.62 -44.76
N THR A 112 -0.82 0.58 -43.73
CA THR A 112 -1.26 0.18 -42.40
C THR A 112 -2.00 1.38 -41.79
N THR A 113 -3.30 1.45 -42.00
CA THR A 113 -4.22 2.07 -41.06
C THR A 113 -4.26 1.20 -39.77
N SER A 114 -3.12 0.80 -39.25
CA SER A 114 -3.01 0.31 -37.91
C SER A 114 -3.17 1.52 -37.02
N GLU A 115 -4.41 1.76 -36.55
CA GLU A 115 -4.62 2.53 -35.35
C GLU A 115 -3.66 1.92 -34.32
N LEU A 116 -2.56 2.61 -34.07
CA LEU A 116 -1.65 2.36 -32.98
C LEU A 116 -2.50 2.53 -31.71
N GLN A 117 -3.19 1.48 -31.31
CA GLN A 117 -3.89 1.44 -30.03
C GLN A 117 -2.79 1.43 -28.95
N ALA A 118 -2.30 2.64 -28.67
CA ALA A 118 -1.45 2.84 -27.51
C ALA A 118 -2.21 2.29 -26.30
N LEU A 119 -1.53 1.47 -25.48
CA LEU A 119 -2.07 0.98 -24.22
C LEU A 119 -2.66 2.17 -23.45
N GLN A 120 -3.96 2.11 -23.18
CA GLN A 120 -4.65 3.12 -22.42
C GLN A 120 -4.68 2.71 -20.94
N VAL A 121 -4.84 3.69 -20.05
CA VAL A 121 -5.04 3.39 -18.61
C VAL A 121 -6.24 2.48 -18.41
N GLY A 122 -7.24 2.52 -19.29
CA GLY A 122 -8.40 1.64 -19.29
C GLY A 122 -8.07 0.15 -19.46
N ASP A 123 -6.95 -0.18 -20.11
CA ASP A 123 -6.53 -1.57 -20.34
C ASP A 123 -5.76 -2.16 -19.15
N MET A 124 -5.42 -1.32 -18.16
CA MET A 124 -4.67 -1.76 -16.99
C MET A 124 -5.55 -2.58 -16.05
N PRO A 125 -4.98 -3.58 -15.36
CA PRO A 125 -5.70 -4.35 -14.37
C PRO A 125 -6.09 -3.46 -13.19
N ALA A 126 -7.34 -3.61 -12.72
CA ALA A 126 -7.81 -2.96 -11.51
C ALA A 126 -7.59 -3.82 -10.25
N ARG A 127 -7.16 -5.08 -10.44
CA ARG A 127 -6.98 -6.06 -9.37
C ARG A 127 -5.61 -6.71 -9.48
N TYR A 128 -4.73 -6.44 -8.53
CA TYR A 128 -3.34 -6.89 -8.56
C TYR A 128 -2.71 -6.90 -7.17
N ARG A 129 -1.55 -7.54 -7.08
CA ARG A 129 -0.69 -7.55 -5.91
C ARG A 129 0.62 -6.85 -6.24
N LEU A 130 1.09 -6.03 -5.32
CA LEU A 130 2.39 -5.40 -5.32
C LEU A 130 3.23 -6.05 -4.22
N SER A 131 4.38 -6.58 -4.59
CA SER A 131 5.35 -7.14 -3.65
C SER A 131 6.43 -6.11 -3.41
N LEU A 132 6.53 -5.61 -2.18
CA LEU A 132 7.54 -4.65 -1.77
C LEU A 132 8.69 -5.38 -1.06
N ASP A 133 9.84 -4.72 -0.96
CA ASP A 133 10.91 -5.19 -0.10
C ASP A 133 10.46 -5.25 1.36
N GLY A 134 11.14 -6.06 2.19
CA GLY A 134 10.76 -6.25 3.59
C GLY A 134 9.52 -7.11 3.82
N ASN A 135 9.17 -8.01 2.89
CA ASN A 135 8.05 -8.96 3.01
C ASN A 135 6.68 -8.28 3.18
N ILE A 136 6.47 -7.16 2.48
CA ILE A 136 5.21 -6.45 2.49
C ILE A 136 4.47 -6.71 1.17
N TRP A 137 3.22 -7.14 1.28
CA TRP A 137 2.34 -7.36 0.15
C TRP A 137 1.15 -6.41 0.18
N LEU A 138 1.03 -5.61 -0.86
CA LEU A 138 -0.10 -4.71 -1.07
C LEU A 138 -1.06 -5.33 -2.08
N TYR A 139 -2.28 -5.61 -1.67
CA TYR A 139 -3.35 -6.07 -2.55
C TYR A 139 -4.25 -4.89 -2.90
N VAL A 140 -4.24 -4.51 -4.17
CA VAL A 140 -5.14 -3.47 -4.69
C VAL A 140 -6.37 -4.14 -5.27
N ARG A 141 -7.54 -3.67 -4.85
CA ARG A 141 -8.85 -4.17 -5.28
C ARG A 141 -9.77 -3.01 -5.63
N PRO A 142 -10.55 -3.09 -6.71
CA PRO A 142 -11.57 -2.10 -6.99
C PRO A 142 -12.69 -2.21 -5.96
N ARG A 143 -13.29 -1.08 -5.61
CA ARG A 143 -14.55 -1.07 -4.86
C ARG A 143 -15.62 -1.75 -5.71
N ALA A 144 -16.35 -2.66 -5.12
CA ALA A 144 -17.46 -3.33 -5.80
C ALA A 144 -18.61 -2.34 -6.01
N GLU A 145 -18.82 -1.94 -7.25
CA GLU A 145 -19.99 -1.17 -7.68
C GLU A 145 -20.97 -2.14 -8.33
N GLY A 146 -21.93 -2.67 -7.56
CA GLY A 146 -22.96 -3.57 -8.07
C GLY A 146 -23.09 -4.89 -7.30
N THR A 147 -24.28 -5.49 -7.33
CA THR A 147 -24.63 -6.69 -6.55
C THR A 147 -23.82 -7.92 -6.92
N LEU A 148 -23.55 -8.13 -8.21
CA LEU A 148 -22.81 -9.31 -8.68
C LEU A 148 -21.32 -9.25 -8.34
N SER A 149 -20.70 -8.07 -8.49
CA SER A 149 -19.30 -7.84 -8.11
C SER A 149 -19.10 -7.91 -6.61
N THR A 150 -20.10 -7.51 -5.82
CA THR A 150 -20.10 -7.65 -4.36
C THR A 150 -20.11 -9.11 -3.95
N LEU A 151 -20.92 -9.97 -4.59
CA LEU A 151 -20.96 -11.40 -4.32
C LEU A 151 -19.63 -12.08 -4.66
N LEU A 152 -19.04 -11.80 -5.81
CA LEU A 152 -17.74 -12.35 -6.21
C LEU A 152 -16.61 -11.88 -5.29
N ASN A 153 -16.65 -10.61 -4.86
CA ASN A 153 -15.70 -10.08 -3.89
C ASN A 153 -15.86 -10.71 -2.51
N THR A 154 -17.10 -10.95 -2.07
CA THR A 154 -17.39 -11.60 -0.79
C THR A 154 -16.92 -13.06 -0.80
N LEU A 155 -17.22 -13.81 -1.85
CA LEU A 155 -16.77 -15.20 -2.01
C LEU A 155 -15.24 -15.32 -2.09
N SER A 156 -14.57 -14.45 -2.85
CA SER A 156 -13.11 -14.44 -2.93
C SER A 156 -12.46 -14.00 -1.62
N SER A 157 -13.09 -13.09 -0.90
CA SER A 157 -12.64 -12.65 0.42
C SER A 157 -12.80 -13.74 1.48
N LEU A 158 -13.94 -14.45 1.51
CA LEU A 158 -14.17 -15.58 2.41
C LEU A 158 -13.12 -16.68 2.21
N LYS A 159 -12.85 -17.07 0.96
CA LYS A 159 -11.84 -18.08 0.64
C LYS A 159 -10.43 -17.65 1.10
N SER A 160 -10.10 -16.38 0.92
CA SER A 160 -8.82 -15.80 1.36
C SER A 160 -8.73 -15.72 2.88
N TYR A 161 -9.80 -15.30 3.56
CA TYR A 161 -9.80 -15.13 5.01
C TYR A 161 -9.82 -16.44 5.79
N VAL A 162 -10.56 -17.45 5.31
CA VAL A 162 -10.81 -18.67 6.08
C VAL A 162 -9.72 -19.72 5.87
N ILE A 163 -9.14 -19.82 4.67
CA ILE A 163 -8.25 -20.94 4.34
C ILE A 163 -6.80 -20.48 4.09
N ILE A 164 -6.59 -19.41 3.32
CA ILE A 164 -5.24 -19.05 2.86
C ILE A 164 -4.48 -18.22 3.91
N LYS A 165 -5.15 -17.30 4.62
CA LYS A 165 -4.48 -16.44 5.61
C LYS A 165 -3.93 -17.19 6.81
N PRO A 166 -4.67 -18.10 7.49
CA PRO A 166 -4.10 -18.82 8.62
C PRO A 166 -2.95 -19.75 8.21
N MET A 167 -2.99 -20.35 7.01
CA MET A 167 -1.88 -21.19 6.54
C MET A 167 -0.64 -20.39 6.18
N GLY A 168 -0.81 -19.21 5.54
CA GLY A 168 0.31 -18.32 5.24
C GLY A 168 0.97 -17.78 6.51
N THR A 169 0.17 -17.33 7.47
CA THR A 169 0.66 -16.84 8.77
C THR A 169 1.43 -17.92 9.54
N LEU A 170 0.89 -19.13 9.57
CA LEU A 170 1.54 -20.26 10.24
C LEU A 170 2.86 -20.64 9.58
N TRP A 171 2.92 -20.62 8.24
CA TRP A 171 4.13 -20.93 7.48
C TRP A 171 5.24 -19.90 7.69
N HIS A 172 4.90 -18.60 7.68
CA HIS A 172 5.87 -17.53 7.96
C HIS A 172 6.28 -17.49 9.44
N ALA A 173 5.36 -17.75 10.37
CA ALA A 173 5.66 -17.84 11.79
C ALA A 173 6.63 -18.99 12.10
N LEU A 174 6.49 -20.12 11.41
CA LEU A 174 7.42 -21.27 11.54
C LEU A 174 8.82 -20.96 11.00
N ARG A 175 8.94 -20.00 10.06
CA ARG A 175 10.23 -19.54 9.51
C ARG A 175 10.84 -18.36 10.26
N GLY A 176 10.13 -17.80 11.24
CA GLY A 176 10.58 -16.60 11.95
C GLY A 176 10.61 -15.33 11.10
N GLU A 177 9.95 -15.34 9.94
CA GLU A 177 9.89 -14.18 9.04
C GLU A 177 8.64 -13.35 9.35
N SER A 178 8.84 -12.07 9.67
CA SER A 178 7.73 -11.13 9.77
C SER A 178 7.22 -10.81 8.37
N PHE A 179 5.91 -10.87 8.16
CA PHE A 179 5.29 -10.42 6.92
C PHE A 179 4.16 -9.45 7.23
N THR A 180 3.84 -8.59 6.28
CA THR A 180 2.72 -7.67 6.37
C THR A 180 1.90 -7.69 5.10
N GLU A 181 0.61 -7.86 5.25
CA GLU A 181 -0.36 -7.82 4.17
C GLU A 181 -1.24 -6.59 4.33
N VAL A 182 -1.32 -5.78 3.29
CA VAL A 182 -2.16 -4.59 3.23
C VAL A 182 -3.15 -4.75 2.08
N VAL A 183 -4.43 -4.68 2.36
CA VAL A 183 -5.48 -4.72 1.34
C VAL A 183 -6.08 -3.32 1.19
N ILE A 184 -5.94 -2.75 0.01
CA ILE A 184 -6.38 -1.39 -0.31
C ILE A 184 -7.53 -1.47 -1.32
N TYR A 185 -8.61 -0.75 -1.03
CA TYR A 185 -9.75 -0.60 -1.93
C TYR A 185 -9.75 0.80 -2.53
N LEU A 186 -9.71 0.88 -3.86
CA LEU A 186 -9.73 2.11 -4.64
C LEU A 186 -10.94 2.14 -5.58
N SER A 187 -11.19 3.26 -6.24
CA SER A 187 -12.00 3.27 -7.45
C SER A 187 -11.30 2.45 -8.55
N GLU A 188 -12.06 1.94 -9.50
CA GLU A 188 -11.48 1.14 -10.59
C GLU A 188 -10.47 1.95 -11.42
N ASN A 189 -10.79 3.21 -11.71
CA ASN A 189 -9.90 4.10 -12.45
C ASN A 189 -8.63 4.45 -11.67
N ASP A 190 -8.73 4.62 -10.35
CA ASP A 190 -7.56 4.91 -9.52
C ASP A 190 -6.65 3.69 -9.37
N ALA A 191 -7.25 2.49 -9.22
CA ALA A 191 -6.48 1.25 -9.22
C ALA A 191 -5.69 1.07 -10.53
N ARG A 192 -6.31 1.30 -11.68
CA ARG A 192 -5.64 1.27 -12.99
C ARG A 192 -4.56 2.32 -13.13
N SER A 193 -4.82 3.53 -12.66
CA SER A 193 -3.85 4.64 -12.67
C SER A 193 -2.63 4.32 -11.81
N LEU A 194 -2.83 3.74 -10.63
CA LEU A 194 -1.73 3.32 -9.75
C LEU A 194 -0.90 2.21 -10.40
N TYR A 195 -1.55 1.21 -11.01
CA TYR A 195 -0.84 0.14 -11.72
C TYR A 195 0.03 0.67 -12.86
N TRP A 196 -0.50 1.65 -13.63
CA TRP A 196 0.22 2.28 -14.72
C TRP A 196 1.44 3.08 -14.24
N ALA A 197 1.24 3.93 -13.23
CA ALA A 197 2.26 4.88 -12.76
C ALA A 197 3.36 4.23 -11.93
N PHE A 198 3.04 3.20 -11.14
CA PHE A 198 3.97 2.57 -10.22
C PHE A 198 4.62 1.35 -10.87
N GLN A 199 5.87 1.50 -11.31
CA GLN A 199 6.61 0.46 -12.02
C GLN A 199 7.57 -0.29 -11.08
N GLU A 200 7.93 -1.53 -11.45
CA GLU A 200 8.95 -2.31 -10.74
C GLU A 200 10.27 -1.54 -10.68
N GLY A 201 10.93 -1.59 -9.53
CA GLY A 201 12.10 -0.79 -9.23
C GLY A 201 11.84 0.63 -8.73
N TYR A 202 10.58 1.11 -8.76
CA TYR A 202 10.25 2.44 -8.22
C TYR A 202 10.13 2.41 -6.70
N GLY A 203 10.49 3.55 -6.09
CA GLY A 203 10.43 3.74 -4.65
C GLY A 203 9.03 3.98 -4.13
N CYS A 204 8.81 3.57 -2.89
CA CYS A 204 7.62 3.94 -2.14
C CYS A 204 7.90 4.05 -0.65
N VAL A 205 7.00 4.70 0.07
CA VAL A 205 6.97 4.73 1.53
C VAL A 205 5.54 4.53 2.00
N ILE A 206 5.36 3.83 3.12
CA ILE A 206 4.06 3.65 3.75
C ILE A 206 4.09 4.44 5.05
N TRP A 207 3.21 5.43 5.14
CA TRP A 207 2.97 6.21 6.34
C TRP A 207 1.85 5.56 7.14
N SER A 208 2.17 5.07 8.33
CA SER A 208 1.23 4.46 9.28
C SER A 208 1.54 4.95 10.70
N GLU A 209 0.52 5.11 11.51
CA GLU A 209 0.64 5.38 12.95
C GLU A 209 1.18 4.17 13.73
#